data_2bdc89ebbb6062edd8cad1544050cd10
#
_entry.id   2bdc89ebbb6062edd8cad1544050cd10
#
_cell.length_a   1.000
_cell.length_b   1.000
_cell.length_c   1.000
_cell.angle_alpha   90.00
_cell.angle_beta   90.00
_cell.angle_gamma   90.00
#
_symmetry.space_group_name_H-M   'P 1'
#
loop_
_entity.id
_entity.type
_entity.pdbx_description
1 polymer ?
#
loop_
_entity_poly.entity_id
_entity_poly.type
_entity_poly.pdbx_seq_one_letter_code
_entity_poly.pdbx_strand_id
1 'polypeptide(L)'
;MSKSTALGAEKSKERKITFKNKEHEKFYHTYLSKCRYQDTYHKALVYCPGLSEDTRRNVKRIYDFETGFIKPECLQEGWQTSGSEKIVRIAFNLYTDGTPTTDEYDETEEEIVETRLYSVSDIFCTGDARYFWEAIKIRYPDYCFYVDWEDLFYAED
;
A
#
# COMPACT_ATOMS: atom_id res chain seq x y z
N MET A 1 6.34 34.77 8.86
CA MET A 1 5.04 34.34 8.27
C MET A 1 5.16 33.84 6.84
N SER A 2 5.96 34.47 5.98
CA SER A 2 6.14 34.04 4.58
C SER A 2 6.81 32.66 4.42
N LYS A 3 7.70 32.26 5.33
CA LYS A 3 8.38 30.95 5.31
C LYS A 3 7.44 29.76 5.61
N SER A 4 6.47 29.98 6.48
CA SER A 4 5.46 28.96 6.81
C SER A 4 4.55 28.64 5.63
N THR A 5 4.19 29.63 4.83
CA THR A 5 3.32 29.48 3.65
C THR A 5 4.07 28.79 2.51
N ALA A 6 5.36 29.06 2.33
CA ALA A 6 6.18 28.42 1.30
C ALA A 6 6.42 26.91 1.61
N LEU A 7 6.65 26.56 2.86
CA LEU A 7 6.76 25.16 3.30
C LEU A 7 5.44 24.40 3.11
N GLY A 8 4.30 25.03 3.37
CA GLY A 8 2.99 24.46 3.12
C GLY A 8 2.72 24.23 1.63
N ALA A 9 3.17 25.13 0.77
CA ALA A 9 3.03 25.00 -0.68
C ALA A 9 3.94 23.91 -1.27
N GLU A 10 5.16 23.73 -0.73
CA GLU A 10 6.05 22.63 -1.12
C GLU A 10 5.49 21.26 -0.69
N LYS A 11 4.82 21.20 0.45
CA LYS A 11 4.14 19.98 0.93
C LYS A 11 2.99 19.54 0.02
N SER A 12 2.38 20.42 -0.73
CA SER A 12 1.28 20.11 -1.64
C SER A 12 1.73 19.65 -3.04
N LYS A 13 3.03 19.71 -3.36
CA LYS A 13 3.54 19.21 -4.64
C LYS A 13 3.38 17.70 -4.73
N GLU A 14 2.62 17.27 -5.72
CA GLU A 14 2.44 15.86 -6.03
C GLU A 14 3.77 15.23 -6.41
N ARG A 15 4.15 14.16 -5.69
CA ARG A 15 5.39 13.45 -5.93
C ARG A 15 5.24 12.47 -7.06
N LYS A 16 6.30 12.33 -7.86
CA LYS A 16 6.34 11.33 -8.92
C LYS A 16 6.40 9.93 -8.32
N ILE A 17 5.41 9.10 -8.66
CA ILE A 17 5.35 7.69 -8.27
C ILE A 17 6.22 6.87 -9.21
N THR A 18 7.00 5.94 -8.64
CA THR A 18 7.77 4.97 -9.41
C THR A 18 6.92 3.72 -9.66
N PHE A 19 6.69 3.40 -10.93
CA PHE A 19 5.98 2.19 -11.34
C PHE A 19 6.96 1.11 -11.79
N LYS A 20 6.56 -0.15 -11.66
CA LYS A 20 7.34 -1.31 -12.07
C LYS A 20 7.49 -1.38 -13.60
N ASN A 21 6.39 -1.10 -14.31
CA ASN A 21 6.29 -1.14 -15.76
C ASN A 21 5.08 -0.32 -16.22
N LYS A 22 4.85 -0.28 -17.53
CA LYS A 22 3.72 0.46 -18.12
C LYS A 22 2.36 -0.13 -17.76
N GLU A 23 2.27 -1.44 -17.65
CA GLU A 23 1.03 -2.15 -17.25
C GLU A 23 0.65 -1.77 -15.81
N HIS A 24 1.62 -1.67 -14.92
CA HIS A 24 1.43 -1.22 -13.54
C HIS A 24 0.88 0.22 -13.50
N GLU A 25 1.51 1.13 -14.23
CA GLU A 25 1.08 2.53 -14.28
C GLU A 25 -0.33 2.68 -14.83
N LYS A 26 -0.63 2.00 -15.95
CA LYS A 26 -1.95 1.99 -16.56
C LYS A 26 -3.01 1.43 -15.62
N PHE A 27 -2.70 0.33 -14.96
CA PHE A 27 -3.59 -0.28 -13.97
C PHE A 27 -3.90 0.69 -12.82
N TYR A 28 -2.87 1.31 -12.27
CA TYR A 28 -3.00 2.27 -11.17
C TYR A 28 -3.97 3.40 -11.52
N HIS A 29 -3.76 4.07 -12.64
CA HIS A 29 -4.61 5.18 -13.05
C HIS A 29 -6.04 4.72 -13.38
N THR A 30 -6.20 3.58 -14.04
CA THR A 30 -7.51 3.03 -14.39
C THR A 30 -8.33 2.70 -13.15
N TYR A 31 -7.76 2.00 -12.18
CA TYR A 31 -8.51 1.54 -11.01
C TYR A 31 -8.62 2.60 -9.91
N LEU A 32 -7.65 3.51 -9.80
CA LEU A 32 -7.78 4.65 -8.90
C LEU A 32 -8.99 5.52 -9.29
N SER A 33 -9.23 5.72 -10.59
CA SER A 33 -10.40 6.46 -11.06
C SER A 33 -11.73 5.80 -10.68
N LYS A 34 -11.73 4.50 -10.41
CA LYS A 34 -12.92 3.73 -9.98
C LYS A 34 -13.13 3.77 -8.48
N CYS A 35 -12.15 4.22 -7.71
CA CYS A 35 -12.29 4.40 -6.27
C CYS A 35 -13.17 5.61 -5.96
N ARG A 36 -13.92 5.52 -4.87
CA ARG A 36 -14.76 6.61 -4.39
C ARG A 36 -13.94 7.85 -3.99
N TYR A 37 -12.73 7.62 -3.48
CA TYR A 37 -11.81 8.67 -3.06
C TYR A 37 -10.41 8.42 -3.62
N GLN A 38 -9.66 9.49 -3.93
CA GLN A 38 -8.27 9.45 -4.37
C GLN A 38 -7.32 9.91 -3.25
N ASP A 39 -7.56 9.46 -2.04
CA ASP A 39 -6.71 9.70 -0.87
C ASP A 39 -5.51 8.75 -0.83
N THR A 40 -4.64 8.91 0.17
CA THR A 40 -3.45 8.09 0.31
C THR A 40 -3.76 6.62 0.57
N TYR A 41 -4.88 6.31 1.23
CA TYR A 41 -5.34 4.94 1.46
C TYR A 41 -5.65 4.22 0.15
N HIS A 42 -6.46 4.85 -0.70
CA HIS A 42 -6.87 4.27 -1.99
C HIS A 42 -5.72 4.22 -2.99
N LYS A 43 -4.86 5.23 -3.00
CA LYS A 43 -3.66 5.23 -3.84
C LYS A 43 -2.74 4.06 -3.53
N ALA A 44 -2.43 3.82 -2.26
CA ALA A 44 -1.60 2.69 -1.84
C ALA A 44 -2.28 1.34 -2.11
N LEU A 45 -3.58 1.25 -1.83
CA LEU A 45 -4.38 0.03 -2.08
C LEU A 45 -4.33 -0.38 -3.55
N VAL A 46 -4.50 0.56 -4.46
CA VAL A 46 -4.54 0.29 -5.91
C VAL A 46 -3.14 0.09 -6.49
N TYR A 47 -2.14 0.77 -5.95
CA TYR A 47 -0.75 0.63 -6.39
C TYR A 47 -0.26 -0.81 -6.27
N CYS A 48 -0.53 -1.47 -5.15
CA CYS A 48 -0.01 -2.81 -4.87
C CYS A 48 -0.50 -3.87 -5.86
N PRO A 49 -1.81 -4.06 -6.11
CA PRO A 49 -2.27 -5.09 -7.05
C PRO A 49 -1.77 -4.90 -8.48
N GLY A 50 -1.36 -3.71 -8.85
CA GLY A 50 -0.76 -3.43 -10.14
C GLY A 50 0.60 -4.09 -10.38
N LEU A 51 1.24 -4.61 -9.34
CA LEU A 51 2.61 -5.14 -9.39
C LEU A 51 2.75 -6.48 -10.09
N SER A 52 1.70 -7.29 -10.15
CA SER A 52 1.72 -8.59 -10.82
C SER A 52 0.51 -8.79 -11.73
N GLU A 53 0.68 -9.63 -12.74
CA GLU A 53 -0.43 -10.00 -13.62
C GLU A 53 -1.56 -10.69 -12.86
N ASP A 54 -1.23 -11.58 -11.93
CA ASP A 54 -2.21 -12.32 -11.14
C ASP A 54 -3.08 -11.39 -10.29
N THR A 55 -2.49 -10.42 -9.63
CA THR A 55 -3.23 -9.45 -8.80
C THR A 55 -4.00 -8.44 -9.64
N ARG A 56 -3.45 -8.01 -10.78
CA ARG A 56 -4.19 -7.15 -11.72
C ARG A 56 -5.46 -7.85 -12.23
N ARG A 57 -5.31 -9.10 -12.66
CA ARG A 57 -6.41 -9.90 -13.21
C ARG A 57 -7.51 -10.15 -12.18
N ASN A 58 -7.15 -10.27 -10.92
CA ASN A 58 -8.05 -10.63 -9.83
C ASN A 58 -8.39 -9.45 -8.89
N VAL A 59 -8.20 -8.21 -9.32
CA VAL A 59 -8.39 -7.03 -8.46
C VAL A 59 -9.80 -6.93 -7.86
N LYS A 60 -10.83 -7.35 -8.59
CA LYS A 60 -12.21 -7.35 -8.09
C LYS A 60 -12.49 -8.43 -7.04
N ARG A 61 -11.60 -9.41 -6.92
CA ARG A 61 -11.60 -10.40 -5.83
C ARG A 61 -10.87 -9.91 -4.61
N ILE A 62 -10.03 -8.88 -4.77
CA ILE A 62 -9.24 -8.26 -3.70
C ILE A 62 -10.04 -7.14 -3.04
N TYR A 63 -10.73 -6.33 -3.83
CA TYR A 63 -11.39 -5.12 -3.38
C TYR A 63 -12.70 -4.88 -4.12
N ASP A 64 -13.72 -4.44 -3.37
CA ASP A 64 -15.01 -4.04 -3.92
C ASP A 64 -15.03 -2.51 -4.11
N PHE A 65 -15.01 -2.08 -5.37
CA PHE A 65 -14.98 -0.65 -5.72
C PHE A 65 -16.31 0.06 -5.43
N GLU A 66 -17.41 -0.66 -5.31
CA GLU A 66 -18.72 -0.08 -4.98
C GLU A 66 -18.87 0.18 -3.48
N THR A 67 -18.55 -0.81 -2.66
CA THR A 67 -18.70 -0.74 -1.21
C THR A 67 -17.50 -0.14 -0.49
N GLY A 68 -16.31 -0.19 -1.10
CA GLY A 68 -15.06 0.25 -0.49
C GLY A 68 -14.49 -0.75 0.51
N PHE A 69 -14.93 -2.00 0.50
CA PHE A 69 -14.43 -3.05 1.38
C PHE A 69 -13.39 -3.93 0.71
N ILE A 70 -12.34 -4.28 1.45
CA ILE A 70 -11.41 -5.33 1.07
C ILE A 70 -12.09 -6.70 1.20
N LYS A 71 -11.55 -7.69 0.48
CA LYS A 71 -12.03 -9.07 0.50
C LYS A 71 -10.95 -10.01 1.01
N PRO A 72 -10.77 -10.13 2.34
CA PRO A 72 -9.69 -10.95 2.92
C PRO A 72 -9.75 -12.42 2.52
N GLU A 73 -10.94 -12.94 2.21
CA GLU A 73 -11.15 -14.30 1.73
C GLU A 73 -10.39 -14.60 0.43
N CYS A 74 -9.99 -13.59 -0.32
CA CYS A 74 -9.21 -13.78 -1.55
C CYS A 74 -7.85 -14.43 -1.29
N LEU A 75 -7.31 -14.30 -0.07
CA LEU A 75 -6.04 -14.91 0.31
C LEU A 75 -6.09 -16.45 0.33
N GLN A 76 -7.28 -17.04 0.41
CA GLN A 76 -7.49 -18.48 0.39
C GLN A 76 -7.88 -19.00 -1.00
N GLU A 77 -7.97 -18.16 -2.00
CA GLU A 77 -8.36 -18.54 -3.35
C GLU A 77 -7.21 -19.19 -4.14
N GLY A 78 -7.57 -20.10 -5.05
CA GLY A 78 -6.60 -20.94 -5.78
C GLY A 78 -5.69 -20.20 -6.76
N TRP A 79 -6.01 -18.97 -7.15
CA TRP A 79 -5.17 -18.16 -8.04
C TRP A 79 -3.94 -17.54 -7.33
N GLN A 80 -3.95 -17.54 -6.01
CA GLN A 80 -2.87 -16.97 -5.22
C GLN A 80 -1.56 -17.76 -5.36
N THR A 81 -0.46 -17.02 -5.39
CA THR A 81 0.91 -17.51 -5.29
C THR A 81 1.55 -16.91 -4.04
N SER A 82 2.71 -17.40 -3.65
CA SER A 82 3.45 -16.80 -2.51
C SER A 82 3.75 -15.31 -2.74
N GLY A 83 4.04 -14.92 -3.98
CA GLY A 83 4.29 -13.52 -4.34
C GLY A 83 3.01 -12.68 -4.33
N SER A 84 1.91 -13.17 -4.90
CA SER A 84 0.65 -12.44 -4.93
C SER A 84 0.05 -12.25 -3.53
N GLU A 85 0.18 -13.23 -2.66
CA GLU A 85 -0.25 -13.13 -1.26
C GLU A 85 0.43 -11.98 -0.52
N LYS A 86 1.73 -11.78 -0.74
CA LYS A 86 2.48 -10.68 -0.13
C LYS A 86 2.00 -9.32 -0.64
N ILE A 87 1.74 -9.21 -1.93
CA ILE A 87 1.17 -8.00 -2.56
C ILE A 87 -0.18 -7.66 -1.96
N VAL A 88 -1.05 -8.66 -1.81
CA VAL A 88 -2.39 -8.46 -1.24
C VAL A 88 -2.31 -8.07 0.24
N ARG A 89 -1.45 -8.72 1.01
CA ARG A 89 -1.30 -8.40 2.43
C ARG A 89 -0.76 -6.99 2.67
N ILE A 90 0.23 -6.54 1.93
CA ILE A 90 0.70 -5.15 2.08
C ILE A 90 -0.40 -4.15 1.67
N ALA A 91 -1.15 -4.43 0.62
CA ALA A 91 -2.28 -3.60 0.22
C ALA A 91 -3.33 -3.48 1.34
N PHE A 92 -3.70 -4.58 1.93
CA PHE A 92 -4.67 -4.62 3.04
C PHE A 92 -4.17 -3.88 4.27
N ASN A 93 -2.91 -4.11 4.64
CA ASN A 93 -2.30 -3.43 5.79
C ASN A 93 -2.31 -1.90 5.62
N LEU A 94 -1.90 -1.42 4.46
CA LEU A 94 -1.86 0.02 4.18
C LEU A 94 -3.24 0.66 4.10
N TYR A 95 -4.25 -0.10 3.70
CA TYR A 95 -5.62 0.39 3.57
C TYR A 95 -6.40 0.38 4.89
N THR A 96 -6.20 -0.66 5.71
CA THR A 96 -6.95 -0.86 6.96
C THR A 96 -6.21 -0.41 8.22
N ASP A 97 -4.94 -0.03 8.09
CA ASP A 97 -4.03 0.28 9.20
C ASP A 97 -3.80 -0.91 10.15
N GLY A 98 -3.95 -2.13 9.64
CA GLY A 98 -3.80 -3.30 10.49
C GLY A 98 -3.84 -4.62 9.74
N THR A 99 -4.14 -5.66 10.48
CA THR A 99 -4.34 -7.02 9.99
C THR A 99 -5.83 -7.33 9.97
N PRO A 100 -6.44 -7.49 8.79
CA PRO A 100 -7.91 -7.53 8.66
C PRO A 100 -8.58 -8.79 9.24
N THR A 101 -7.80 -9.78 9.66
CA THR A 101 -8.30 -11.06 10.18
C THR A 101 -8.27 -11.17 11.70
N THR A 102 -7.78 -10.14 12.41
CA THR A 102 -7.76 -10.16 13.88
C THR A 102 -9.09 -9.72 14.46
N ASP A 103 -9.74 -10.63 15.16
CA ASP A 103 -10.80 -10.30 16.09
C ASP A 103 -10.18 -10.19 17.50
N GLU A 104 -10.33 -9.04 18.14
CA GLU A 104 -9.67 -8.72 19.41
C GLU A 104 -10.09 -9.66 20.57
N TYR A 105 -11.18 -10.42 20.40
CA TYR A 105 -11.80 -11.15 21.50
C TYR A 105 -11.66 -12.68 21.42
N ASP A 106 -11.33 -13.24 20.25
CA ASP A 106 -11.30 -14.70 20.11
C ASP A 106 -10.40 -15.14 18.94
N GLU A 107 -9.08 -14.88 19.06
CA GLU A 107 -8.11 -15.29 18.04
C GLU A 107 -7.99 -16.81 17.94
N THR A 108 -8.34 -17.37 16.80
CA THR A 108 -8.07 -18.77 16.48
C THR A 108 -6.57 -18.97 16.15
N GLU A 109 -6.06 -20.21 16.20
CA GLU A 109 -4.71 -20.52 15.76
C GLU A 109 -4.46 -20.10 14.31
N GLU A 110 -5.46 -20.25 13.44
CA GLU A 110 -5.39 -19.85 12.03
C GLU A 110 -5.24 -18.32 11.89
N GLU A 111 -5.96 -17.55 12.69
CA GLU A 111 -5.85 -16.08 12.71
C GLU A 111 -4.50 -15.62 13.25
N ILE A 112 -3.96 -16.28 14.25
CA ILE A 112 -2.63 -15.99 14.78
C ILE A 112 -1.56 -16.25 13.72
N VAL A 113 -1.65 -17.37 13.00
CA VAL A 113 -0.73 -17.69 11.89
C VAL A 113 -0.85 -16.64 10.78
N GLU A 114 -2.07 -16.28 10.38
CA GLU A 114 -2.31 -15.26 9.35
C GLU A 114 -1.74 -13.90 9.77
N THR A 115 -1.94 -13.50 11.02
CA THR A 115 -1.40 -12.23 11.54
C THR A 115 0.12 -12.15 11.42
N ARG A 116 0.83 -13.25 11.66
CA ARG A 116 2.30 -13.31 11.52
C ARG A 116 2.76 -13.05 10.09
N LEU A 117 1.95 -13.42 9.10
CA LEU A 117 2.25 -13.22 7.68
C LEU A 117 2.19 -11.75 7.26
N TYR A 118 1.69 -10.86 8.11
CA TYR A 118 1.73 -9.41 7.93
C TYR A 118 3.00 -8.75 8.50
N SER A 119 3.92 -9.52 9.05
CA SER A 119 5.19 -8.98 9.54
C SER A 119 6.06 -8.47 8.38
N VAL A 120 6.94 -7.52 8.69
CA VAL A 120 7.89 -6.97 7.71
C VAL A 120 8.76 -8.09 7.12
N SER A 121 9.19 -9.05 7.96
CA SER A 121 10.02 -10.17 7.50
C SER A 121 9.30 -11.07 6.49
N ASP A 122 8.00 -11.31 6.67
CA ASP A 122 7.23 -12.13 5.74
C ASP A 122 6.85 -11.38 4.45
N ILE A 123 6.39 -10.14 4.59
CA ILE A 123 5.95 -9.33 3.44
C ILE A 123 7.12 -8.95 2.52
N PHE A 124 8.27 -8.54 3.09
CA PHE A 124 9.37 -7.99 2.31
C PHE A 124 10.35 -9.03 1.76
N CYS A 125 10.16 -10.33 2.05
CA CYS A 125 10.94 -11.41 1.44
C CYS A 125 10.44 -11.74 0.02
N THR A 126 10.54 -10.77 -0.90
CA THR A 126 10.09 -10.90 -2.29
C THR A 126 10.85 -9.94 -3.19
N GLY A 127 10.91 -10.26 -4.49
CA GLY A 127 11.50 -9.38 -5.49
C GLY A 127 10.76 -8.04 -5.67
N ASP A 128 9.53 -7.93 -5.22
CA ASP A 128 8.72 -6.70 -5.29
C ASP A 128 8.91 -5.77 -4.09
N ALA A 129 9.77 -6.12 -3.14
CA ALA A 129 9.95 -5.37 -1.87
C ALA A 129 10.22 -3.87 -2.07
N ARG A 130 11.00 -3.49 -3.09
CA ARG A 130 11.28 -2.08 -3.38
C ARG A 130 10.02 -1.30 -3.77
N TYR A 131 9.04 -1.96 -4.39
CA TYR A 131 7.75 -1.35 -4.73
C TYR A 131 6.81 -1.33 -3.53
N PHE A 132 6.95 -2.24 -2.59
CA PHE A 132 6.26 -2.16 -1.30
C PHE A 132 6.73 -0.92 -0.52
N TRP A 133 8.02 -0.61 -0.58
CA TRP A 133 8.54 0.65 -0.03
C TRP A 133 7.93 1.85 -0.74
N GLU A 134 7.79 1.82 -2.05
CA GLU A 134 7.10 2.87 -2.80
C GLU A 134 5.63 3.03 -2.35
N ALA A 135 4.92 1.92 -2.14
CA ALA A 135 3.55 1.93 -1.63
C ALA A 135 3.45 2.57 -0.23
N ILE A 136 4.41 2.31 0.65
CA ILE A 136 4.50 2.95 1.96
C ILE A 136 4.68 4.47 1.81
N LYS A 137 5.55 4.91 0.90
CA LYS A 137 5.75 6.33 0.62
C LYS A 137 4.49 7.00 0.07
N ILE A 138 3.71 6.31 -0.75
CA ILE A 138 2.42 6.78 -1.25
C ILE A 138 1.43 6.93 -0.10
N ARG A 139 1.41 5.97 0.82
CA ARG A 139 0.49 5.97 1.97
C ARG A 139 0.85 7.02 3.02
N TYR A 140 2.15 7.21 3.26
CA TYR A 140 2.68 8.08 4.31
C TYR A 140 3.64 9.14 3.75
N PRO A 141 3.19 10.01 2.84
CA PRO A 141 4.10 10.98 2.23
C PRO A 141 4.70 11.97 3.24
N ASP A 142 3.93 12.34 4.27
CA ASP A 142 4.37 13.29 5.28
C ASP A 142 5.55 12.77 6.11
N TYR A 143 5.59 11.46 6.36
CA TYR A 143 6.65 10.84 7.15
C TYR A 143 7.85 10.39 6.33
N CYS A 144 7.64 10.08 5.06
CA CYS A 144 8.69 9.50 4.21
C CYS A 144 9.48 10.54 3.41
N PHE A 145 8.92 11.72 3.22
CA PHE A 145 9.48 12.71 2.30
C PHE A 145 9.76 14.07 2.91
N TYR A 146 9.13 14.43 4.01
CA TYR A 146 9.41 15.71 4.62
C TYR A 146 10.66 15.60 5.49
N VAL A 147 11.66 16.37 5.10
CA VAL A 147 12.90 16.53 5.85
C VAL A 147 12.57 17.22 7.17
N ASP A 148 12.85 16.55 8.27
CA ASP A 148 12.73 17.14 9.57
C ASP A 148 13.86 18.17 9.79
N TRP A 149 13.63 19.10 10.68
CA TRP A 149 14.64 20.08 11.11
C TRP A 149 16.01 19.48 11.40
N GLU A 150 15.99 18.34 12.09
CA GLU A 150 17.20 17.65 12.51
C GLU A 150 18.01 17.14 11.31
N ASP A 151 17.36 16.69 10.26
CA ASP A 151 18.01 16.18 9.05
C ASP A 151 18.78 17.29 8.30
N LEU A 152 18.35 18.54 8.43
CA LEU A 152 19.04 19.68 7.81
C LEU A 152 20.38 19.97 8.47
N PHE A 153 20.56 19.62 9.74
CA PHE A 153 21.84 19.82 10.46
C PHE A 153 22.85 18.70 10.19
N TYR A 154 22.39 17.50 9.88
CA TYR A 154 23.27 16.37 9.60
C TYR A 154 23.70 16.28 8.13
N ALA A 155 23.03 16.97 7.22
CA ALA A 155 23.37 16.99 5.80
C ALA A 155 24.57 17.92 5.45
N GLU A 156 25.05 18.72 6.40
CA GLU A 156 26.18 19.64 6.23
C GLU A 156 27.54 19.06 6.65
N ASP A 157 27.56 17.86 7.21
CA ASP A 157 28.78 17.14 7.59
C ASP A 157 29.21 16.18 6.46
#